data_85cbdf0f92ff409a0cd3b14aac3605a8
#
_entry.id   85cbdf0f92ff409a0cd3b14aac3605a8
#
_cell.length_a   1.000
_cell.length_b   1.000
_cell.length_c   1.000
_cell.angle_alpha   90.00
_cell.angle_beta   90.00
_cell.angle_gamma   90.00
#
_symmetry.space_group_name_H-M   'P 1'
#
loop_
_entity.id
_entity.type
_entity.pdbx_description
1 polymer ?
#
loop_
_entity_poly.entity_id
_entity_poly.type
_entity_poly.pdbx_seq_one_letter_code
_entity_poly.pdbx_strand_id
1 'polypeptide(L)'
;MAVRIEKSGAVWTIVHDRPEARNAMDPKSSDELTAAFLEFDAAEDASVAVFYGAGGSFCAGWDLKYVSTLNAEHPLGELDIPTAGWRQNGGEIPRGPLGPSRLELDKPVIAAIEGPAVAGGMELGLWCDFRVMAQESYFGVYCRRWGVPLIDGGTVRLPRIVGQGRALEIILTGRKVPAEECLSIGLCEYVTPKGGARQKAEGLAQEIARFPQVCVRADRRSAIKSHGLPVRDALIQEWYNGREALIKDGVAGATRFKGGLGRHGDFARIS
;
A
#
# COMPACT_ATOMS: atom_id res chain seq x y z
N MET A 1 20.41 -8.37 5.20
CA MET A 1 19.46 -7.63 4.31
C MET A 1 18.13 -7.67 5.01
N ALA A 2 17.54 -6.52 5.28
CA ALA A 2 16.26 -6.46 6.02
C ALA A 2 15.03 -6.61 5.09
N VAL A 3 15.26 -6.63 3.78
CA VAL A 3 14.20 -6.76 2.77
C VAL A 3 14.57 -7.84 1.78
N ARG A 4 13.61 -8.67 1.41
CA ARG A 4 13.74 -9.63 0.32
C ARG A 4 12.51 -9.61 -0.59
N ILE A 5 12.71 -9.97 -1.83
CA ILE A 5 11.66 -10.09 -2.84
C ILE A 5 11.48 -11.58 -3.18
N GLU A 6 10.26 -12.06 -3.05
CA GLU A 6 9.87 -13.42 -3.44
C GLU A 6 8.93 -13.32 -4.64
N LYS A 7 9.31 -13.97 -5.76
CA LYS A 7 8.58 -13.84 -7.04
C LYS A 7 7.80 -15.13 -7.33
N SER A 8 6.51 -14.97 -7.62
CA SER A 8 5.63 -16.05 -8.07
C SER A 8 4.90 -15.62 -9.35
N GLY A 9 5.58 -15.76 -10.48
CA GLY A 9 5.11 -15.20 -11.75
C GLY A 9 4.96 -13.69 -11.67
N ALA A 10 3.79 -13.18 -12.03
CA ALA A 10 3.50 -11.75 -12.02
C ALA A 10 3.21 -11.17 -10.62
N VAL A 11 3.18 -12.01 -9.58
CA VAL A 11 2.99 -11.58 -8.19
C VAL A 11 4.33 -11.58 -7.45
N TRP A 12 4.68 -10.44 -6.88
CA TRP A 12 5.88 -10.27 -6.07
C TRP A 12 5.51 -10.03 -4.61
N THR A 13 6.05 -10.83 -3.69
CA THR A 13 5.93 -10.58 -2.25
C THR A 13 7.19 -9.87 -1.76
N ILE A 14 7.03 -8.61 -1.35
CA ILE A 14 8.09 -7.80 -0.76
C ILE A 14 8.01 -8.00 0.74
N VAL A 15 9.03 -8.62 1.30
CA VAL A 15 9.07 -9.02 2.71
C VAL A 15 10.03 -8.14 3.48
N HIS A 16 9.53 -7.45 4.49
CA HIS A 16 10.35 -6.80 5.50
C HIS A 16 10.67 -7.80 6.60
N ASP A 17 11.95 -8.10 6.83
CA ASP A 17 12.42 -9.16 7.70
C ASP A 17 13.46 -8.65 8.71
N ARG A 18 12.97 -7.93 9.71
CA ARG A 18 13.71 -7.43 10.86
C ARG A 18 12.95 -7.73 12.16
N PRO A 19 12.67 -9.03 12.44
CA PRO A 19 11.74 -9.44 13.50
C PRO A 19 12.24 -9.06 14.91
N GLU A 20 13.54 -8.99 15.15
CA GLU A 20 14.15 -8.55 16.42
C GLU A 20 13.77 -7.12 16.80
N ALA A 21 13.48 -6.27 15.82
CA ALA A 21 12.96 -4.91 15.99
C ALA A 21 11.44 -4.81 15.71
N ARG A 22 10.72 -5.93 15.58
CA ARG A 22 9.30 -5.97 15.15
C ARG A 22 9.08 -5.21 13.85
N ASN A 23 10.01 -5.33 12.93
CA ASN A 23 10.00 -4.64 11.66
C ASN A 23 9.89 -3.09 11.78
N ALA A 24 10.50 -2.50 12.84
CA ALA A 24 10.66 -1.07 12.93
C ALA A 24 11.61 -0.58 11.83
N MET A 25 11.31 0.62 11.30
CA MET A 25 12.00 1.20 10.16
C MET A 25 13.20 2.03 10.61
N ASP A 26 14.37 1.64 10.17
CA ASP A 26 15.60 2.46 10.18
C ASP A 26 15.94 2.93 8.76
N PRO A 27 16.93 3.82 8.56
CA PRO A 27 17.29 4.31 7.23
C PRO A 27 17.59 3.20 6.24
N LYS A 28 18.28 2.15 6.67
CA LYS A 28 18.63 1.01 5.82
C LYS A 28 17.39 0.26 5.34
N SER A 29 16.49 -0.09 6.24
CA SER A 29 15.22 -0.74 5.88
C SER A 29 14.36 0.14 4.97
N SER A 30 14.35 1.45 5.21
CA SER A 30 13.63 2.43 4.37
C SER A 30 14.17 2.46 2.95
N ASP A 31 15.48 2.51 2.78
CA ASP A 31 16.13 2.50 1.47
C ASP A 31 15.93 1.17 0.74
N GLU A 32 16.10 0.04 1.44
CA GLU A 32 15.90 -1.30 0.87
C GLU A 32 14.44 -1.52 0.42
N LEU A 33 13.45 -1.09 1.22
CA LEU A 33 12.04 -1.17 0.83
C LEU A 33 11.70 -0.25 -0.35
N THR A 34 12.20 0.98 -0.34
CA THR A 34 12.02 1.92 -1.46
C THR A 34 12.55 1.33 -2.74
N ALA A 35 13.79 0.80 -2.72
CA ALA A 35 14.40 0.17 -3.89
C ALA A 35 13.60 -1.04 -4.38
N ALA A 36 13.13 -1.90 -3.46
CA ALA A 36 12.34 -3.09 -3.80
C ALA A 36 11.00 -2.72 -4.48
N PHE A 37 10.30 -1.71 -3.99
CA PHE A 37 9.05 -1.27 -4.61
C PHE A 37 9.26 -0.55 -5.95
N LEU A 38 10.35 0.18 -6.12
CA LEU A 38 10.71 0.78 -7.41
C LEU A 38 11.12 -0.29 -8.43
N GLU A 39 11.90 -1.32 -8.02
CA GLU A 39 12.20 -2.48 -8.85
C GLU A 39 10.92 -3.19 -9.31
N PHE A 40 9.99 -3.43 -8.38
CA PHE A 40 8.70 -4.02 -8.69
C PHE A 40 7.90 -3.18 -9.70
N ASP A 41 7.81 -1.87 -9.49
CA ASP A 41 7.01 -0.99 -10.35
C ASP A 41 7.59 -0.90 -11.77
N ALA A 42 8.92 -0.97 -11.90
CA ALA A 42 9.61 -0.94 -13.19
C ALA A 42 9.62 -2.31 -13.93
N ALA A 43 9.44 -3.43 -13.23
CA ALA A 43 9.55 -4.76 -13.83
C ALA A 43 8.37 -5.07 -14.76
N GLU A 44 8.63 -5.39 -16.03
CA GLU A 44 7.57 -5.68 -17.02
C GLU A 44 6.78 -6.95 -16.70
N ASP A 45 7.41 -7.94 -16.08
CA ASP A 45 6.86 -9.23 -15.71
C ASP A 45 6.07 -9.21 -14.39
N ALA A 46 6.08 -8.09 -13.64
CA ALA A 46 5.36 -7.93 -12.39
C ALA A 46 4.03 -7.17 -12.59
N SER A 47 2.98 -7.62 -11.92
CA SER A 47 1.64 -7.01 -11.99
C SER A 47 1.14 -6.50 -10.65
N VAL A 48 1.31 -7.28 -9.57
CA VAL A 48 0.79 -6.97 -8.22
C VAL A 48 1.84 -7.28 -7.17
N ALA A 49 2.02 -6.39 -6.20
CA ALA A 49 2.84 -6.69 -5.03
C ALA A 49 2.00 -7.04 -3.81
N VAL A 50 2.55 -7.93 -2.97
CA VAL A 50 2.11 -8.15 -1.60
C VAL A 50 3.19 -7.62 -0.67
N PHE A 51 2.84 -6.72 0.24
CA PHE A 51 3.74 -6.23 1.28
C PHE A 51 3.50 -7.00 2.57
N TYR A 52 4.53 -7.64 3.10
CA TYR A 52 4.45 -8.51 4.26
C TYR A 52 5.58 -8.24 5.26
N GLY A 53 5.26 -8.23 6.54
CA GLY A 53 6.22 -8.19 7.64
C GLY A 53 6.45 -9.59 8.20
N ALA A 54 7.70 -10.07 8.17
CA ALA A 54 8.05 -11.37 8.73
C ALA A 54 8.07 -11.38 10.28
N GLY A 55 8.03 -12.58 10.89
CA GLY A 55 8.18 -12.73 12.33
C GLY A 55 6.98 -12.31 13.18
N GLY A 56 5.76 -12.27 12.62
CA GLY A 56 4.53 -12.03 13.36
C GLY A 56 4.29 -10.57 13.77
N SER A 57 4.92 -9.63 13.08
CA SER A 57 4.69 -8.19 13.22
C SER A 57 4.76 -7.56 11.85
N PHE A 58 3.74 -6.81 11.43
CA PHE A 58 3.81 -6.13 10.14
C PHE A 58 4.87 -5.03 10.16
N CYS A 59 4.73 -4.05 11.05
CA CYS A 59 5.71 -3.00 11.27
C CYS A 59 5.39 -2.22 12.54
N ALA A 60 6.40 -1.97 13.38
CA ALA A 60 6.26 -1.19 14.61
C ALA A 60 6.42 0.34 14.40
N GLY A 61 6.58 0.79 13.16
CA GLY A 61 6.79 2.19 12.81
C GLY A 61 8.27 2.58 12.78
N TRP A 62 8.56 3.85 12.96
CA TRP A 62 9.92 4.37 12.92
C TRP A 62 10.72 3.86 14.13
N ASP A 63 11.96 3.42 13.91
CA ASP A 63 12.82 2.90 14.98
C ASP A 63 13.21 4.03 15.95
N LEU A 64 12.60 4.02 17.13
CA LEU A 64 12.83 5.06 18.13
C LEU A 64 14.27 5.11 18.65
N LYS A 65 15.02 4.01 18.56
CA LYS A 65 16.44 4.02 18.89
C LYS A 65 17.22 4.86 17.88
N TYR A 66 16.87 4.72 16.59
CA TYR A 66 17.44 5.58 15.56
C TYR A 66 16.96 7.04 15.73
N VAL A 67 15.67 7.27 15.96
CA VAL A 67 15.12 8.63 16.17
C VAL A 67 15.83 9.36 17.30
N SER A 68 16.20 8.67 18.37
CA SER A 68 16.93 9.27 19.52
C SER A 68 18.36 9.75 19.17
N THR A 69 18.88 9.36 18.02
CA THR A 69 20.21 9.80 17.53
C THR A 69 20.15 11.00 16.58
N LEU A 70 18.95 11.41 16.17
CA LEU A 70 18.76 12.53 15.25
C LEU A 70 19.12 13.87 15.90
N ASN A 71 19.63 14.79 15.10
CA ASN A 71 19.86 16.16 15.55
C ASN A 71 18.51 16.86 15.77
N ALA A 72 18.27 17.37 16.97
CA ALA A 72 17.02 18.03 17.35
C ALA A 72 16.76 19.34 16.58
N GLU A 73 17.80 20.00 16.07
CA GLU A 73 17.68 21.25 15.30
C GLU A 73 17.25 20.96 13.84
N HIS A 74 17.69 19.83 13.27
CA HIS A 74 17.37 19.43 11.90
C HIS A 74 17.00 17.93 11.84
N PRO A 75 15.94 17.50 12.52
CA PRO A 75 15.65 16.06 12.66
C PRO A 75 15.24 15.37 11.35
N LEU A 76 14.74 16.14 10.39
CA LEU A 76 14.27 15.58 9.13
C LEU A 76 15.36 15.60 8.04
N GLY A 77 16.25 16.58 8.03
CA GLY A 77 17.37 16.66 7.10
C GLY A 77 17.00 16.25 5.66
N GLU A 78 17.56 15.15 5.17
CA GLU A 78 17.29 14.58 3.85
C GLU A 78 15.86 13.99 3.68
N LEU A 79 15.07 13.93 4.76
CA LEU A 79 13.70 13.41 4.73
C LEU A 79 12.66 14.47 4.39
N ASP A 80 13.06 15.73 4.21
CA ASP A 80 12.15 16.78 3.78
C ASP A 80 11.54 16.45 2.41
N ILE A 81 10.30 16.89 2.22
CA ILE A 81 9.63 16.75 0.93
C ILE A 81 10.10 17.89 0.02
N PRO A 82 10.75 17.57 -1.10
CA PRO A 82 11.14 18.61 -2.06
C PRO A 82 9.90 19.32 -2.59
N THR A 83 9.86 20.65 -2.47
CA THR A 83 8.73 21.49 -2.88
C THR A 83 8.63 21.67 -4.39
N ALA A 84 9.74 21.47 -5.11
CA ALA A 84 9.81 21.55 -6.56
C ALA A 84 10.36 20.24 -7.14
N GLY A 85 9.73 19.76 -8.21
CA GLY A 85 10.27 18.62 -8.95
C GLY A 85 10.00 17.23 -8.37
N TRP A 86 9.13 17.12 -7.36
CA TRP A 86 8.68 15.80 -6.90
C TRP A 86 7.91 15.09 -8.01
N ARG A 87 8.62 14.23 -8.71
CA ARG A 87 8.05 13.35 -9.74
C ARG A 87 8.69 11.98 -9.65
N GLN A 88 7.88 10.97 -9.67
CA GLN A 88 8.33 9.59 -9.65
C GLN A 88 9.08 9.20 -10.93
N ASN A 89 8.69 9.76 -12.08
CA ASN A 89 9.32 9.52 -13.38
C ASN A 89 10.24 10.68 -13.76
N GLY A 90 11.55 10.52 -13.48
CA GLY A 90 12.59 11.47 -13.89
C GLY A 90 12.78 12.69 -13.00
N GLY A 91 12.18 12.71 -11.80
CA GLY A 91 12.42 13.71 -10.75
C GLY A 91 13.03 13.10 -9.50
N GLU A 92 13.16 13.91 -8.46
CA GLU A 92 13.63 13.45 -7.15
C GLU A 92 12.56 12.59 -6.47
N ILE A 93 12.94 11.40 -6.03
CA ILE A 93 12.03 10.50 -5.30
C ILE A 93 11.96 10.99 -3.86
N PRO A 94 10.76 11.30 -3.34
CA PRO A 94 10.62 11.79 -1.98
C PRO A 94 10.95 10.69 -0.98
N ARG A 95 12.05 10.86 -0.25
CA ARG A 95 12.47 9.94 0.79
C ARG A 95 11.63 10.16 2.05
N GLY A 96 10.90 9.14 2.49
CA GLY A 96 10.16 9.17 3.75
C GLY A 96 10.90 8.42 4.87
N PRO A 97 10.63 8.73 6.14
CA PRO A 97 11.14 7.93 7.27
C PRO A 97 10.81 6.45 7.16
N LEU A 98 9.68 6.13 6.52
CA LEU A 98 9.21 4.76 6.30
C LEU A 98 9.44 4.25 4.88
N GLY A 99 10.37 4.82 4.15
CA GLY A 99 10.71 4.38 2.81
C GLY A 99 9.59 4.62 1.78
N PRO A 100 8.84 3.58 1.36
CA PRO A 100 7.92 3.68 0.23
C PRO A 100 6.66 4.51 0.49
N SER A 101 6.41 4.96 1.71
CA SER A 101 5.17 5.65 2.11
C SER A 101 4.78 6.88 1.27
N ARG A 102 5.77 7.48 0.59
CA ARG A 102 5.60 8.64 -0.30
C ARG A 102 5.65 8.29 -1.80
N LEU A 103 5.84 7.03 -2.16
CA LEU A 103 5.85 6.60 -3.55
C LEU A 103 4.44 6.56 -4.13
N GLU A 104 4.33 6.91 -5.41
CA GLU A 104 3.12 6.78 -6.23
C GLU A 104 3.38 5.72 -7.30
N LEU A 105 3.14 4.44 -6.98
CA LEU A 105 3.34 3.34 -7.90
C LEU A 105 2.20 3.26 -8.93
N ASP A 106 2.49 2.78 -10.12
CA ASP A 106 1.48 2.46 -11.14
C ASP A 106 0.79 1.12 -10.85
N LYS A 107 1.51 0.19 -10.20
CA LYS A 107 1.02 -1.15 -9.92
C LYS A 107 0.42 -1.28 -8.52
N PRO A 108 -0.62 -2.12 -8.35
CA PRO A 108 -1.26 -2.30 -7.05
C PRO A 108 -0.37 -3.02 -6.04
N VAL A 109 -0.56 -2.65 -4.75
CA VAL A 109 0.09 -3.26 -3.59
C VAL A 109 -0.96 -3.67 -2.57
N ILE A 110 -0.90 -4.91 -2.10
CA ILE A 110 -1.78 -5.45 -1.05
C ILE A 110 -0.99 -5.58 0.25
N ALA A 111 -1.46 -5.01 1.34
CA ALA A 111 -0.86 -5.26 2.66
C ALA A 111 -1.34 -6.60 3.24
N ALA A 112 -0.40 -7.47 3.58
CA ALA A 112 -0.64 -8.71 4.34
C ALA A 112 -0.17 -8.51 5.78
N ILE A 113 -1.10 -8.30 6.69
CA ILE A 113 -0.83 -7.82 8.05
C ILE A 113 -0.98 -8.96 9.05
N GLU A 114 0.15 -9.42 9.60
CA GLU A 114 0.23 -10.31 10.74
C GLU A 114 0.69 -9.53 11.98
N GLY A 115 -0.09 -9.63 13.07
CA GLY A 115 0.22 -8.96 14.33
C GLY A 115 0.15 -7.42 14.26
N PRO A 116 1.00 -6.72 15.03
CA PRO A 116 0.95 -5.26 15.11
C PRO A 116 1.39 -4.54 13.83
N ALA A 117 0.59 -3.56 13.44
CA ALA A 117 0.92 -2.55 12.45
C ALA A 117 0.67 -1.18 13.09
N VAL A 118 1.67 -0.62 13.77
CA VAL A 118 1.48 0.54 14.65
C VAL A 118 2.34 1.73 14.24
N ALA A 119 1.88 2.93 14.61
CA ALA A 119 2.56 4.17 14.25
C ALA A 119 2.77 4.25 12.73
N GLY A 120 4.01 4.43 12.27
CA GLY A 120 4.34 4.37 10.86
C GLY A 120 4.03 3.02 10.18
N GLY A 121 3.97 1.91 10.91
CA GLY A 121 3.50 0.65 10.36
C GLY A 121 2.03 0.67 9.95
N MET A 122 1.19 1.43 10.67
CA MET A 122 -0.17 1.71 10.21
C MET A 122 -0.14 2.57 8.95
N GLU A 123 0.73 3.58 8.85
CA GLU A 123 0.85 4.45 7.68
C GLU A 123 1.26 3.65 6.43
N LEU A 124 2.19 2.68 6.57
CA LEU A 124 2.56 1.76 5.49
C LEU A 124 1.39 0.85 5.08
N GLY A 125 0.61 0.34 6.02
CA GLY A 125 -0.60 -0.42 5.72
C GLY A 125 -1.65 0.41 4.98
N LEU A 126 -1.78 1.71 5.31
CA LEU A 126 -2.67 2.66 4.64
C LEU A 126 -2.13 3.12 3.27
N TRP A 127 -0.82 3.03 3.04
CA TRP A 127 -0.21 3.33 1.75
C TRP A 127 -0.53 2.26 0.70
N CYS A 128 -0.67 1.00 1.11
CA CYS A 128 -1.13 -0.07 0.24
C CYS A 128 -2.58 0.17 -0.23
N ASP A 129 -2.95 -0.36 -1.39
CA ASP A 129 -4.28 -0.16 -1.97
C ASP A 129 -5.37 -0.75 -1.08
N PHE A 130 -5.18 -1.97 -0.58
CA PHE A 130 -6.07 -2.60 0.39
C PHE A 130 -5.33 -3.56 1.32
N ARG A 131 -5.99 -4.04 2.36
CA ARG A 131 -5.40 -4.72 3.49
C ARG A 131 -6.08 -6.04 3.77
N VAL A 132 -5.28 -7.09 3.97
CA VAL A 132 -5.68 -8.37 4.53
C VAL A 132 -5.06 -8.49 5.91
N MET A 133 -5.86 -8.63 6.95
CA MET A 133 -5.40 -8.71 8.34
C MET A 133 -5.65 -10.11 8.93
N ALA A 134 -4.72 -10.62 9.74
CA ALA A 134 -5.01 -11.75 10.60
C ALA A 134 -5.86 -11.31 11.81
N GLN A 135 -6.67 -12.19 12.37
CA GLN A 135 -7.57 -11.91 13.51
C GLN A 135 -6.88 -11.29 14.72
N GLU A 136 -5.62 -11.65 14.98
CA GLU A 136 -4.84 -11.12 16.09
C GLU A 136 -4.16 -9.79 15.78
N SER A 137 -4.25 -9.34 14.53
CA SER A 137 -3.61 -8.12 14.06
C SER A 137 -4.38 -6.89 14.52
N TYR A 138 -3.68 -5.77 14.53
CA TYR A 138 -4.30 -4.51 14.89
C TYR A 138 -3.51 -3.32 14.36
N PHE A 139 -4.24 -2.22 14.18
CA PHE A 139 -3.65 -0.90 13.97
C PHE A 139 -3.60 -0.09 15.27
N GLY A 140 -2.76 0.93 15.31
CA GLY A 140 -2.70 1.89 16.41
C GLY A 140 -1.72 3.03 16.18
N VAL A 141 -2.10 4.24 16.58
CA VAL A 141 -1.25 5.44 16.46
C VAL A 141 -0.34 5.54 17.71
N TYR A 142 0.52 4.55 17.92
CA TYR A 142 1.33 4.44 19.14
C TYR A 142 2.47 5.45 19.23
N CYS A 143 2.87 6.07 18.13
CA CYS A 143 3.83 7.17 18.09
C CYS A 143 3.38 8.38 18.94
N ARG A 144 2.05 8.57 19.10
CA ARG A 144 1.45 9.61 19.94
C ARG A 144 2.02 9.63 21.35
N ARG A 145 2.30 8.47 21.93
CA ARG A 145 2.85 8.31 23.29
C ARG A 145 4.24 8.92 23.46
N TRP A 146 4.96 9.09 22.35
CA TRP A 146 6.36 9.53 22.31
C TRP A 146 6.54 10.91 21.66
N GLY A 147 5.43 11.60 21.34
CA GLY A 147 5.49 12.88 20.66
C GLY A 147 5.92 12.83 19.19
N VAL A 148 6.05 11.62 18.61
CA VAL A 148 6.37 11.46 17.20
C VAL A 148 5.08 11.60 16.37
N PRO A 149 5.01 12.54 15.42
CA PRO A 149 3.82 12.73 14.59
C PRO A 149 3.70 11.66 13.49
N LEU A 150 2.50 11.56 12.91
CA LEU A 150 2.30 10.85 11.65
C LEU A 150 2.74 11.75 10.50
N ILE A 151 3.79 11.37 9.76
CA ILE A 151 4.39 12.15 8.67
C ILE A 151 4.59 11.33 7.38
N ASP A 152 4.07 10.11 7.37
CA ASP A 152 4.13 9.18 6.24
C ASP A 152 2.75 8.92 5.61
N GLY A 153 1.82 9.86 5.78
CA GLY A 153 0.53 9.89 5.13
C GLY A 153 -0.64 9.39 5.96
N GLY A 154 -0.44 9.04 7.24
CA GLY A 154 -1.52 8.55 8.10
C GLY A 154 -2.64 9.58 8.29
N THR A 155 -2.30 10.85 8.51
CA THR A 155 -3.29 11.93 8.63
C THR A 155 -4.00 12.28 7.32
N VAL A 156 -3.45 11.85 6.19
CA VAL A 156 -4.02 12.07 4.86
C VAL A 156 -4.88 10.90 4.42
N ARG A 157 -4.40 9.66 4.59
CA ARG A 157 -5.07 8.46 4.09
C ARG A 157 -6.17 7.95 5.01
N LEU A 158 -5.95 7.96 6.33
CA LEU A 158 -6.94 7.43 7.28
C LEU A 158 -8.31 8.13 7.16
N PRO A 159 -8.41 9.48 7.12
CA PRO A 159 -9.71 10.15 6.96
C PRO A 159 -10.42 9.83 5.64
N ARG A 160 -9.66 9.53 4.59
CA ARG A 160 -10.21 9.14 3.28
C ARG A 160 -10.79 7.73 3.28
N ILE A 161 -10.30 6.86 4.16
CA ILE A 161 -10.74 5.47 4.27
C ILE A 161 -11.93 5.35 5.21
N VAL A 162 -11.86 5.92 6.42
CA VAL A 162 -12.87 5.69 7.47
C VAL A 162 -13.71 6.93 7.79
N GLY A 163 -13.52 8.02 7.07
CA GLY A 163 -14.15 9.31 7.36
C GLY A 163 -13.47 10.07 8.49
N GLN A 164 -13.65 11.40 8.48
CA GLN A 164 -12.89 12.32 9.35
C GLN A 164 -13.11 12.06 10.85
N GLY A 165 -14.36 11.85 11.29
CA GLY A 165 -14.67 11.67 12.72
C GLY A 165 -13.99 10.43 13.30
N ARG A 166 -14.09 9.29 12.62
CA ARG A 166 -13.44 8.05 13.04
C ARG A 166 -11.92 8.16 13.00
N ALA A 167 -11.39 8.77 11.96
CA ALA A 167 -9.96 8.99 11.84
C ALA A 167 -9.40 9.85 12.99
N LEU A 168 -10.08 10.95 13.34
CA LEU A 168 -9.68 11.81 14.44
C LEU A 168 -9.74 11.07 15.79
N GLU A 169 -10.77 10.27 16.03
CA GLU A 169 -10.85 9.45 17.24
C GLU A 169 -9.64 8.51 17.36
N ILE A 170 -9.31 7.76 16.30
CA ILE A 170 -8.16 6.86 16.29
C ILE A 170 -6.83 7.62 16.45
N ILE A 171 -6.66 8.74 15.75
CA ILE A 171 -5.43 9.54 15.78
C ILE A 171 -5.23 10.15 17.17
N LEU A 172 -6.26 10.75 17.75
CA LEU A 172 -6.14 11.50 19.00
C LEU A 172 -5.98 10.60 20.21
N THR A 173 -6.72 9.49 20.26
CA THR A 173 -6.63 8.52 21.36
C THR A 173 -5.38 7.65 21.27
N GLY A 174 -4.89 7.38 20.06
CA GLY A 174 -3.79 6.44 19.81
C GLY A 174 -4.09 5.02 20.30
N ARG A 175 -5.36 4.65 20.39
CA ARG A 175 -5.79 3.35 20.88
C ARG A 175 -5.47 2.21 19.91
N LYS A 176 -5.61 1.00 20.40
CA LYS A 176 -5.61 -0.21 19.58
C LYS A 176 -6.92 -0.30 18.78
N VAL A 177 -6.82 -0.61 17.49
CA VAL A 177 -7.95 -0.90 16.59
C VAL A 177 -7.80 -2.35 16.11
N PRO A 178 -8.52 -3.32 16.70
CA PRO A 178 -8.41 -4.73 16.35
C PRO A 178 -8.88 -5.01 14.91
N ALA A 179 -8.45 -6.14 14.33
CA ALA A 179 -8.79 -6.53 12.96
C ALA A 179 -10.31 -6.59 12.69
N GLU A 180 -11.10 -7.07 13.64
CA GLU A 180 -12.57 -7.12 13.52
C GLU A 180 -13.17 -5.70 13.45
N GLU A 181 -12.68 -4.77 14.26
CA GLU A 181 -13.10 -3.38 14.18
C GLU A 181 -12.64 -2.76 12.86
N CYS A 182 -11.39 -3.03 12.43
CA CYS A 182 -10.90 -2.58 11.13
C CYS A 182 -11.81 -3.00 9.99
N LEU A 183 -12.26 -4.27 9.98
CA LEU A 183 -13.21 -4.77 8.99
C LEU A 183 -14.55 -4.04 9.06
N SER A 184 -15.09 -3.86 10.27
CA SER A 184 -16.41 -3.23 10.47
C SER A 184 -16.47 -1.76 10.03
N ILE A 185 -15.35 -1.04 10.08
CA ILE A 185 -15.24 0.39 9.71
C ILE A 185 -14.63 0.62 8.32
N GLY A 186 -14.35 -0.45 7.56
CA GLY A 186 -13.72 -0.35 6.24
C GLY A 186 -12.24 0.03 6.26
N LEU A 187 -11.55 -0.22 7.38
CA LEU A 187 -10.11 0.02 7.52
C LEU A 187 -9.28 -1.18 7.05
N CYS A 188 -9.88 -2.35 6.90
CA CYS A 188 -9.35 -3.48 6.14
C CYS A 188 -10.47 -4.18 5.37
N GLU A 189 -10.11 -4.92 4.34
CA GLU A 189 -11.06 -5.54 3.42
C GLU A 189 -11.30 -7.03 3.73
N TYR A 190 -10.31 -7.69 4.35
CA TYR A 190 -10.39 -9.11 4.70
C TYR A 190 -9.77 -9.40 6.05
N VAL A 191 -10.39 -10.30 6.81
CA VAL A 191 -9.82 -10.88 8.03
C VAL A 191 -9.69 -12.39 7.87
N THR A 192 -8.54 -12.93 8.27
CA THR A 192 -8.19 -14.35 8.15
C THR A 192 -7.81 -14.92 9.52
N PRO A 193 -7.83 -16.25 9.70
CA PRO A 193 -7.16 -16.85 10.85
C PRO A 193 -5.68 -16.44 10.93
N LYS A 194 -5.10 -16.57 12.11
CA LYS A 194 -3.66 -16.33 12.35
C LYS A 194 -2.79 -17.08 11.35
N GLY A 195 -1.81 -16.38 10.76
CA GLY A 195 -0.90 -16.93 9.75
C GLY A 195 -1.48 -16.99 8.34
N GLY A 196 -2.75 -16.60 8.14
CA GLY A 196 -3.44 -16.70 6.85
C GLY A 196 -3.40 -15.42 6.00
N ALA A 197 -2.98 -14.29 6.55
CA ALA A 197 -3.06 -13.01 5.86
C ALA A 197 -2.21 -12.99 4.58
N ARG A 198 -0.99 -13.51 4.64
CA ARG A 198 -0.09 -13.59 3.49
C ARG A 198 -0.68 -14.45 2.37
N GLN A 199 -1.08 -15.68 2.65
CA GLN A 199 -1.65 -16.58 1.66
C GLN A 199 -2.89 -16.00 0.98
N LYS A 200 -3.78 -15.37 1.78
CA LYS A 200 -4.98 -14.71 1.24
C LYS A 200 -4.63 -13.52 0.35
N ALA A 201 -3.67 -12.69 0.74
CA ALA A 201 -3.22 -11.55 -0.06
C ALA A 201 -2.57 -12.00 -1.37
N GLU A 202 -1.70 -13.02 -1.34
CA GLU A 202 -1.09 -13.60 -2.54
C GLU A 202 -2.15 -14.22 -3.48
N GLY A 203 -3.17 -14.88 -2.94
CA GLY A 203 -4.30 -15.40 -3.73
C GLY A 203 -5.06 -14.29 -4.44
N LEU A 204 -5.39 -13.20 -3.75
CA LEU A 204 -6.04 -12.02 -4.34
C LEU A 204 -5.14 -11.35 -5.39
N ALA A 205 -3.84 -11.28 -5.13
CA ALA A 205 -2.87 -10.76 -6.08
C ALA A 205 -2.82 -11.59 -7.37
N GLN A 206 -2.88 -12.93 -7.27
CA GLN A 206 -2.96 -13.83 -8.42
C GLN A 206 -4.26 -13.62 -9.21
N GLU A 207 -5.39 -13.39 -8.53
CA GLU A 207 -6.65 -13.06 -9.21
C GLU A 207 -6.55 -11.75 -10.00
N ILE A 208 -6.01 -10.69 -9.40
CA ILE A 208 -5.83 -9.38 -10.04
C ILE A 208 -4.83 -9.48 -11.21
N ALA A 209 -3.76 -10.25 -11.07
CA ALA A 209 -2.74 -10.41 -12.09
C ALA A 209 -3.25 -11.06 -13.39
N ARG A 210 -4.37 -11.78 -13.34
CA ARG A 210 -5.01 -12.37 -14.53
C ARG A 210 -5.80 -11.38 -15.38
N PHE A 211 -6.17 -10.23 -14.83
CA PHE A 211 -6.91 -9.22 -15.57
C PHE A 211 -6.00 -8.41 -16.51
N PRO A 212 -6.54 -7.78 -17.57
CA PRO A 212 -5.79 -6.86 -18.42
C PRO A 212 -5.20 -5.71 -17.60
N GLN A 213 -3.88 -5.66 -17.49
CA GLN A 213 -3.19 -4.78 -16.55
C GLN A 213 -3.28 -3.30 -16.91
N VAL A 214 -3.44 -2.96 -18.19
CA VAL A 214 -3.66 -1.55 -18.60
C VAL A 214 -4.96 -1.03 -18.01
N CYS A 215 -6.03 -1.85 -18.03
CA CYS A 215 -7.33 -1.52 -17.44
C CYS A 215 -7.23 -1.40 -15.91
N VAL A 216 -6.68 -2.41 -15.22
CA VAL A 216 -6.49 -2.40 -13.75
C VAL A 216 -5.77 -1.15 -13.28
N ARG A 217 -4.65 -0.79 -13.93
CA ARG A 217 -3.85 0.39 -13.56
C ARG A 217 -4.57 1.71 -13.88
N ALA A 218 -5.32 1.77 -14.98
CA ALA A 218 -6.09 2.96 -15.34
C ALA A 218 -7.18 3.26 -14.29
N ASP A 219 -7.96 2.25 -13.91
CA ASP A 219 -9.04 2.40 -12.92
C ASP A 219 -8.48 2.74 -11.54
N ARG A 220 -7.41 2.03 -11.10
CA ARG A 220 -6.70 2.34 -9.86
C ARG A 220 -6.22 3.79 -9.82
N ARG A 221 -5.58 4.26 -10.88
CA ARG A 221 -5.07 5.64 -10.99
C ARG A 221 -6.19 6.65 -10.92
N SER A 222 -7.30 6.40 -11.60
CA SER A 222 -8.48 7.27 -11.57
C SER A 222 -9.08 7.34 -10.17
N ALA A 223 -9.27 6.20 -9.49
CA ALA A 223 -9.80 6.15 -8.14
C ALA A 223 -8.93 6.93 -7.14
N ILE A 224 -7.60 6.79 -7.22
CA ILE A 224 -6.68 7.50 -6.31
C ILE A 224 -6.64 9.01 -6.61
N LYS A 225 -6.54 9.39 -7.89
CA LYS A 225 -6.35 10.80 -8.28
C LYS A 225 -7.63 11.63 -8.29
N SER A 226 -8.81 11.00 -8.23
CA SER A 226 -10.10 11.71 -8.14
C SER A 226 -10.31 12.44 -6.80
N HIS A 227 -9.59 12.04 -5.76
CA HIS A 227 -9.73 12.64 -4.43
C HIS A 227 -9.41 14.14 -4.43
N GLY A 228 -10.37 14.94 -3.96
CA GLY A 228 -10.22 16.40 -3.87
C GLY A 228 -10.53 17.15 -5.16
N LEU A 229 -10.81 16.44 -6.26
CA LEU A 229 -11.25 17.08 -7.49
C LEU A 229 -12.77 17.35 -7.47
N PRO A 230 -13.24 18.45 -8.10
CA PRO A 230 -14.64 18.60 -8.44
C PRO A 230 -15.11 17.40 -9.30
N VAL A 231 -16.35 16.94 -9.10
CA VAL A 231 -16.87 15.72 -9.76
C VAL A 231 -16.69 15.77 -11.29
N ARG A 232 -16.94 16.93 -11.92
CA ARG A 232 -16.75 17.09 -13.39
C ARG A 232 -15.30 16.84 -13.79
N ASP A 233 -14.35 17.39 -13.07
CA ASP A 233 -12.92 17.25 -13.39
C ASP A 233 -12.44 15.80 -13.14
N ALA A 234 -12.94 15.16 -12.09
CA ALA A 234 -12.71 13.75 -11.82
C ALA A 234 -13.22 12.85 -12.97
N LEU A 235 -14.45 13.08 -13.48
CA LEU A 235 -15.01 12.33 -14.61
C LEU A 235 -14.22 12.57 -15.92
N ILE A 236 -13.75 13.77 -16.16
CA ILE A 236 -12.89 14.07 -17.31
C ILE A 236 -11.57 13.30 -17.19
N GLN A 237 -10.96 13.32 -16.01
CA GLN A 237 -9.71 12.59 -15.75
C GLN A 237 -9.91 11.05 -15.90
N GLU A 238 -10.99 10.51 -15.36
CA GLU A 238 -11.36 9.09 -15.49
C GLU A 238 -11.45 8.69 -16.96
N TRP A 239 -12.16 9.48 -17.78
CA TRP A 239 -12.26 9.23 -19.22
C TRP A 239 -10.90 9.18 -19.92
N TYR A 240 -10.03 10.15 -19.66
CA TYR A 240 -8.70 10.17 -20.29
C TYR A 240 -7.82 9.01 -19.82
N ASN A 241 -7.90 8.61 -18.55
CA ASN A 241 -7.18 7.46 -18.04
C ASN A 241 -7.70 6.12 -18.63
N GLY A 242 -9.02 5.96 -18.71
CA GLY A 242 -9.65 4.72 -19.19
C GLY A 242 -9.61 4.53 -20.70
N ARG A 243 -9.56 5.64 -21.47
CA ARG A 243 -9.60 5.61 -22.94
C ARG A 243 -8.48 4.75 -23.54
N GLU A 244 -7.27 4.82 -23.01
CA GLU A 244 -6.16 4.03 -23.49
C GLU A 244 -6.37 2.53 -23.26
N ALA A 245 -6.87 2.17 -22.08
CA ALA A 245 -7.22 0.78 -21.74
C ALA A 245 -8.33 0.23 -22.64
N LEU A 246 -9.36 1.05 -22.92
CA LEU A 246 -10.44 0.66 -23.82
C LEU A 246 -9.91 0.35 -25.24
N ILE A 247 -8.99 1.18 -25.75
CA ILE A 247 -8.42 1.00 -27.09
C ILE A 247 -7.50 -0.23 -27.14
N LYS A 248 -6.64 -0.40 -26.13
CA LYS A 248 -5.64 -1.50 -26.12
C LYS A 248 -6.27 -2.87 -25.85
N ASP A 249 -7.13 -2.97 -24.85
CA ASP A 249 -7.61 -4.24 -24.31
C ASP A 249 -9.12 -4.43 -24.44
N GLY A 250 -9.92 -3.37 -24.32
CA GLY A 250 -11.37 -3.46 -24.19
C GLY A 250 -12.05 -4.05 -25.42
N VAL A 251 -11.68 -3.61 -26.63
CA VAL A 251 -12.25 -4.12 -27.90
C VAL A 251 -11.89 -5.60 -28.10
N ALA A 252 -10.65 -5.99 -27.82
CA ALA A 252 -10.19 -7.38 -27.90
C ALA A 252 -10.90 -8.24 -26.84
N GLY A 253 -11.08 -7.74 -25.62
CA GLY A 253 -11.83 -8.37 -24.54
C GLY A 253 -13.30 -8.62 -24.91
N ALA A 254 -13.97 -7.61 -25.46
CA ALA A 254 -15.34 -7.74 -25.96
C ALA A 254 -15.46 -8.80 -27.08
N THR A 255 -14.45 -8.91 -27.93
CA THR A 255 -14.40 -9.94 -29.00
C THR A 255 -14.26 -11.34 -28.40
N ARG A 256 -13.39 -11.53 -27.38
CA ARG A 256 -13.27 -12.81 -26.64
C ARG A 256 -14.58 -13.20 -25.97
N PHE A 257 -15.25 -12.25 -25.31
CA PHE A 257 -16.56 -12.47 -24.68
C PHE A 257 -17.63 -12.87 -25.73
N LYS A 258 -17.69 -12.20 -26.89
CA LYS A 258 -18.57 -12.58 -27.99
C LYS A 258 -18.29 -14.01 -28.48
N GLY A 259 -17.02 -14.42 -28.48
CA GLY A 259 -16.58 -15.78 -28.80
C GLY A 259 -16.91 -16.84 -27.75
N GLY A 260 -17.47 -16.44 -26.58
CA GLY A 260 -17.93 -17.36 -25.52
C GLY A 260 -17.02 -17.45 -24.29
N LEU A 261 -15.88 -16.76 -24.28
CA LEU A 261 -14.98 -16.74 -23.12
C LEU A 261 -15.53 -15.87 -21.99
N GLY A 262 -15.32 -16.29 -20.75
CA GLY A 262 -15.72 -15.52 -19.54
C GLY A 262 -17.23 -15.42 -19.31
N ARG A 263 -18.08 -16.16 -20.05
CA ARG A 263 -19.52 -16.19 -19.83
C ARG A 263 -19.87 -16.84 -18.49
N HIS A 264 -20.94 -16.36 -17.87
CA HIS A 264 -21.45 -16.87 -16.59
C HIS A 264 -20.47 -16.79 -15.42
N GLY A 265 -19.53 -15.83 -15.46
CA GLY A 265 -18.56 -15.62 -14.38
C GLY A 265 -17.37 -16.59 -14.40
N ASP A 266 -17.16 -17.34 -15.48
CA ASP A 266 -15.94 -18.15 -15.65
C ASP A 266 -14.78 -17.25 -16.08
N PHE A 267 -13.99 -16.83 -15.10
CA PHE A 267 -12.79 -16.02 -15.31
C PHE A 267 -11.51 -16.85 -15.45
N ALA A 268 -11.58 -18.19 -15.47
CA ALA A 268 -10.41 -19.05 -15.56
C ALA A 268 -9.73 -18.99 -16.94
N ARG A 269 -10.41 -18.48 -17.97
CA ARG A 269 -9.98 -18.47 -19.37
C ARG A 269 -10.06 -17.10 -20.04
N ILE A 270 -9.87 -16.01 -19.31
CA ILE A 270 -10.00 -14.65 -19.88
C ILE A 270 -8.69 -14.04 -20.37
N SER A 271 -7.55 -14.62 -20.02
CA SER A 271 -6.20 -14.21 -20.49
C SER A 271 -5.75 -15.06 -21.65
#